data_21dd3858b6b5d58fb6d5f1696cd99c97
#
_entry.id   21dd3858b6b5d58fb6d5f1696cd99c97
#
_cell.length_a   1.000
_cell.length_b   1.000
_cell.length_c   1.000
_cell.angle_alpha   90.00
_cell.angle_beta   90.00
_cell.angle_gamma   90.00
#
_symmetry.space_group_name_H-M   'P 1'
#
loop_
_entity.id
_entity.type
_entity.pdbx_description
1 polymer ?
#
loop_
_entity_poly.entity_id
_entity_poly.type
_entity_poly.pdbx_seq_one_letter_code
_entity_poly.pdbx_strand_id
1 'polypeptide(L)'
;MALLKRFDTLEVATADLADAVKAYQQNFGFELKPGSTAESATLKVGGAEIRLVAGAAAAATIALSGEGLAGLWLEAEDVEQVAAALRKAGIEPPAPKAIQGRRVIALDPRIADQVPLFIFDRKA
;
A
#
# COMPACT_ATOMS: atom_id res chain seq x y z
N MET A 1 5.70 20.66 -11.28
CA MET A 1 4.51 19.80 -11.15
C MET A 1 4.83 18.54 -10.37
N ALA A 2 4.04 18.20 -9.39
CA ALA A 2 4.25 17.00 -8.62
C ALA A 2 3.72 15.78 -9.38
N LEU A 3 4.52 14.74 -9.49
CA LEU A 3 4.11 13.46 -10.09
C LEU A 3 3.11 12.71 -9.20
N LEU A 4 3.25 12.86 -7.89
CA LEU A 4 2.42 12.20 -6.90
C LEU A 4 1.44 13.20 -6.30
N LYS A 5 0.18 12.79 -6.15
CA LYS A 5 -0.88 13.64 -5.60
C LYS A 5 -0.93 13.56 -4.08
N ARG A 6 -0.84 12.37 -3.53
CA ARG A 6 -1.00 12.18 -2.10
C ARG A 6 -0.58 10.79 -1.64
N PHE A 7 -0.34 10.67 -0.36
CA PHE A 7 -0.24 9.40 0.33
C PHE A 7 -1.66 8.84 0.51
N ASP A 8 -1.85 7.58 0.14
CA ASP A 8 -3.19 6.96 0.17
C ASP A 8 -3.32 5.92 1.28
N THR A 9 -2.46 4.91 1.29
CA THR A 9 -2.61 3.78 2.21
C THR A 9 -1.26 3.31 2.72
N LEU A 10 -1.19 3.07 4.03
CA LEU A 10 -0.11 2.33 4.66
C LEU A 10 -0.60 0.90 4.86
N GLU A 11 0.10 -0.06 4.28
CA GLU A 11 -0.25 -1.47 4.42
C GLU A 11 0.65 -2.14 5.45
N VAL A 12 0.04 -2.81 6.42
CA VAL A 12 0.75 -3.42 7.56
C VAL A 12 0.41 -4.90 7.62
N ALA A 13 1.45 -5.74 7.66
CA ALA A 13 1.29 -7.19 7.81
C ALA A 13 1.23 -7.56 9.28
N THR A 14 0.24 -8.36 9.67
CA THR A 14 0.08 -8.82 11.04
C THR A 14 -0.20 -10.32 11.08
N ALA A 15 0.25 -10.97 12.16
CA ALA A 15 -0.04 -12.38 12.39
C ALA A 15 -1.45 -12.61 12.94
N ASP A 16 -2.05 -11.61 13.58
CA ASP A 16 -3.38 -11.70 14.19
C ASP A 16 -4.17 -10.44 13.85
N LEU A 17 -5.07 -10.56 12.89
CA LEU A 17 -5.84 -9.41 12.39
C LEU A 17 -6.77 -8.83 13.46
N ALA A 18 -7.51 -9.66 14.17
CA ALA A 18 -8.45 -9.20 15.17
C ALA A 18 -7.76 -8.43 16.30
N ASP A 19 -6.62 -8.94 16.75
CA ASP A 19 -5.83 -8.31 17.80
C ASP A 19 -5.25 -6.98 17.33
N ALA A 20 -4.76 -6.92 16.09
CA ALA A 20 -4.23 -5.70 15.52
C ALA A 20 -5.31 -4.63 15.35
N VAL A 21 -6.49 -4.98 14.84
CA VAL A 21 -7.61 -4.05 14.72
C VAL A 21 -7.97 -3.47 16.08
N LYS A 22 -8.08 -4.33 17.10
CA LYS A 22 -8.41 -3.91 18.46
C LYS A 22 -7.37 -2.93 19.01
N ALA A 23 -6.09 -3.22 18.81
CA ALA A 23 -5.01 -2.38 19.29
C ALA A 23 -5.06 -0.98 18.66
N TYR A 24 -5.26 -0.91 17.34
CA TYR A 24 -5.35 0.38 16.65
C TYR A 24 -6.58 1.18 17.06
N GLN A 25 -7.72 0.51 17.25
CA GLN A 25 -8.93 1.20 17.70
C GLN A 25 -8.82 1.69 19.13
N GLN A 26 -8.32 0.86 20.04
CA GLN A 26 -8.22 1.21 21.46
C GLN A 26 -7.13 2.25 21.74
N ASN A 27 -6.00 2.14 21.09
CA ASN A 27 -4.85 3.01 21.36
C ASN A 27 -4.93 4.35 20.63
N PHE A 28 -5.55 4.39 19.45
CA PHE A 28 -5.56 5.58 18.60
C PHE A 28 -6.95 6.06 18.22
N GLY A 29 -8.00 5.29 18.50
CA GLY A 29 -9.35 5.68 18.17
C GLY A 29 -9.68 5.70 16.68
N PHE A 30 -8.92 4.99 15.85
CA PHE A 30 -9.16 4.95 14.40
C PHE A 30 -10.47 4.25 14.08
N GLU A 31 -11.18 4.78 13.10
CA GLU A 31 -12.45 4.23 12.66
C GLU A 31 -12.23 3.07 11.69
N LEU A 32 -12.89 1.94 11.94
CA LEU A 32 -12.84 0.78 11.05
C LEU A 32 -13.81 0.96 9.90
N LYS A 33 -13.35 0.79 8.66
CA LYS A 33 -14.21 0.81 7.48
C LYS A 33 -14.97 -0.50 7.34
N PRO A 34 -16.21 -0.46 6.77
CA PRO A 34 -16.94 -1.69 6.46
C PRO A 34 -16.17 -2.50 5.39
N GLY A 35 -16.43 -3.81 5.35
CA GLY A 35 -15.84 -4.68 4.34
C GLY A 35 -14.63 -5.47 4.79
N SER A 36 -14.40 -5.58 6.12
CA SER A 36 -13.33 -6.44 6.64
C SER A 36 -13.55 -7.89 6.25
N THR A 37 -12.45 -8.58 5.96
CA THR A 37 -12.45 -10.01 5.67
C THR A 37 -11.64 -10.75 6.74
N ALA A 38 -11.46 -12.06 6.59
CA ALA A 38 -10.63 -12.85 7.50
C ALA A 38 -9.13 -12.44 7.40
N GLU A 39 -8.72 -11.84 6.29
CA GLU A 39 -7.32 -11.51 6.03
C GLU A 39 -7.05 -10.01 5.88
N SER A 40 -8.06 -9.15 5.94
CA SER A 40 -7.88 -7.73 5.67
C SER A 40 -8.89 -6.86 6.42
N ALA A 41 -8.40 -5.76 6.97
CA ALA A 41 -9.23 -4.72 7.58
C ALA A 41 -8.60 -3.36 7.29
N THR A 42 -9.43 -2.35 7.05
CA THR A 42 -8.96 -1.00 6.74
C THR A 42 -9.46 0.00 7.77
N LEU A 43 -8.57 0.81 8.27
CA LEU A 43 -8.85 1.86 9.26
C LEU A 43 -8.69 3.22 8.59
N LYS A 44 -9.59 4.14 8.92
CA LYS A 44 -9.52 5.52 8.41
C LYS A 44 -8.61 6.36 9.27
N VAL A 45 -7.73 7.13 8.62
CA VAL A 45 -6.81 8.03 9.29
C VAL A 45 -6.80 9.34 8.51
N GLY A 46 -7.71 10.25 8.85
CA GLY A 46 -7.87 11.49 8.09
C GLY A 46 -8.19 11.22 6.63
N GLY A 47 -7.42 11.78 5.71
CA GLY A 47 -7.58 11.54 4.27
C GLY A 47 -6.88 10.29 3.76
N ALA A 48 -6.22 9.53 4.64
CA ALA A 48 -5.49 8.32 4.29
C ALA A 48 -6.08 7.10 4.98
N GLU A 49 -5.49 5.93 4.75
CA GLU A 49 -5.95 4.67 5.33
C GLU A 49 -4.78 3.83 5.81
N ILE A 50 -5.02 3.02 6.84
CA ILE A 50 -4.12 1.93 7.22
C ILE A 50 -4.85 0.64 6.89
N ARG A 51 -4.23 -0.19 6.05
CA ARG A 51 -4.77 -1.51 5.71
C ARG A 51 -3.97 -2.57 6.45
N LEU A 52 -4.65 -3.31 7.32
CA LEU A 52 -4.05 -4.45 8.02
C LEU A 52 -4.29 -5.70 7.21
N VAL A 53 -3.25 -6.46 6.92
CA VAL A 53 -3.34 -7.72 6.18
C VAL A 53 -2.76 -8.86 7.00
N ALA A 54 -3.38 -10.04 6.88
CA ALA A 54 -3.00 -11.23 7.63
C ALA A 54 -3.12 -12.47 6.74
N GLY A 55 -2.82 -13.64 7.27
CA GLY A 55 -2.95 -14.90 6.56
C GLY A 55 -2.10 -14.96 5.31
N ALA A 56 -2.64 -15.51 4.23
CA ALA A 56 -1.92 -15.65 2.96
C ALA A 56 -1.48 -14.31 2.39
N ALA A 57 -2.27 -13.25 2.58
CA ALA A 57 -1.97 -11.92 2.08
C ALA A 57 -0.72 -11.31 2.73
N ALA A 58 -0.39 -11.73 3.96
CA ALA A 58 0.74 -11.20 4.73
C ALA A 58 1.93 -12.15 4.79
N ALA A 59 1.76 -13.41 4.39
CA ALA A 59 2.74 -14.47 4.64
C ALA A 59 4.14 -14.15 4.10
N ALA A 60 4.24 -13.64 2.89
CA ALA A 60 5.53 -13.33 2.27
C ALA A 60 6.26 -12.22 3.02
N THR A 61 5.53 -11.17 3.43
CA THR A 61 6.11 -10.05 4.18
C THR A 61 6.59 -10.51 5.54
N ILE A 62 5.77 -11.29 6.26
CA ILE A 62 6.13 -11.79 7.59
C ILE A 62 7.34 -12.72 7.53
N ALA A 63 7.39 -13.59 6.52
CA ALA A 63 8.53 -14.50 6.36
C ALA A 63 9.84 -13.75 6.06
N LEU A 64 9.74 -12.63 5.31
CA LEU A 64 10.92 -11.87 4.91
C LEU A 64 11.40 -10.89 5.97
N SER A 65 10.49 -10.18 6.63
CA SER A 65 10.86 -9.07 7.52
C SER A 65 10.04 -9.01 8.81
N GLY A 66 9.20 -10.01 9.10
CA GLY A 66 8.35 -10.03 10.27
C GLY A 66 7.11 -9.17 10.11
N GLU A 67 6.36 -9.01 11.21
CA GLU A 67 5.20 -8.12 11.22
C GLU A 67 5.63 -6.68 11.01
N GLY A 68 4.78 -5.88 10.40
CA GLY A 68 5.03 -4.46 10.19
C GLY A 68 4.74 -4.02 8.77
N LEU A 69 5.50 -3.05 8.28
CA LEU A 69 5.25 -2.41 6.99
C LEU A 69 5.27 -3.41 5.82
N ALA A 70 4.15 -3.50 5.12
CA ALA A 70 4.02 -4.33 3.92
C ALA A 70 4.00 -3.50 2.65
N GLY A 71 3.64 -2.22 2.72
CA GLY A 71 3.66 -1.36 1.55
C GLY A 71 3.14 0.03 1.81
N LEU A 72 3.60 0.96 0.99
CA LEU A 72 3.08 2.32 0.92
C LEU A 72 2.41 2.51 -0.43
N TRP A 73 1.18 2.99 -0.41
CA TRP A 73 0.40 3.25 -1.62
C TRP A 73 0.29 4.75 -1.83
N LEU A 74 0.81 5.21 -2.96
CA LEU A 74 0.84 6.62 -3.32
C LEU A 74 0.00 6.84 -4.57
N GLU A 75 -0.87 7.83 -4.53
CA GLU A 75 -1.69 8.17 -5.68
C GLU A 75 -0.99 9.16 -6.57
N ALA A 76 -0.96 8.88 -7.88
CA ALA A 76 -0.46 9.76 -8.92
C ALA A 76 -1.60 10.24 -9.81
N GLU A 77 -1.40 11.31 -10.51
CA GLU A 77 -2.35 11.76 -11.54
C GLU A 77 -2.37 10.79 -12.71
N ASP A 78 -1.19 10.30 -13.12
CA ASP A 78 -1.03 9.43 -14.27
C ASP A 78 0.22 8.56 -14.08
N VAL A 79 0.04 7.25 -13.93
CA VAL A 79 1.18 6.34 -13.73
C VAL A 79 2.11 6.28 -14.95
N GLU A 80 1.64 6.59 -16.15
CA GLU A 80 2.50 6.65 -17.33
C GLU A 80 3.53 7.77 -17.22
N GLN A 81 3.18 8.89 -16.61
CA GLN A 81 4.12 9.97 -16.35
C GLN A 81 5.16 9.56 -15.31
N VAL A 82 4.73 8.84 -14.30
CA VAL A 82 5.65 8.30 -13.28
C VAL A 82 6.62 7.31 -13.92
N ALA A 83 6.12 6.41 -14.75
CA ALA A 83 6.95 5.45 -15.46
C ALA A 83 7.99 6.14 -16.36
N ALA A 84 7.58 7.20 -17.07
CA ALA A 84 8.49 7.97 -17.91
C ALA A 84 9.59 8.65 -17.09
N ALA A 85 9.23 9.21 -15.93
CA ALA A 85 10.21 9.84 -15.04
C ALA A 85 11.22 8.83 -14.49
N LEU A 86 10.76 7.61 -14.16
CA LEU A 86 11.63 6.54 -13.67
C LEU A 86 12.61 6.10 -14.76
N ARG A 87 12.14 5.92 -15.99
CA ARG A 87 13.02 5.57 -17.12
C ARG A 87 14.06 6.64 -17.38
N LYS A 88 13.67 7.90 -17.26
CA LYS A 88 14.58 9.03 -17.41
C LYS A 88 15.68 9.02 -16.35
N ALA A 89 15.37 8.52 -15.17
CA ALA A 89 16.32 8.35 -14.07
C ALA A 89 17.12 7.05 -14.16
N GLY A 90 16.93 6.26 -15.21
CA GLY A 90 17.64 4.99 -15.41
C GLY A 90 16.99 3.79 -14.71
N ILE A 91 15.75 3.93 -14.27
CA ILE A 91 15.01 2.87 -13.60
C ILE A 91 13.89 2.38 -14.52
N GLU A 92 13.90 1.09 -14.87
CA GLU A 92 12.84 0.50 -15.68
C GLU A 92 11.71 -0.01 -14.78
N PRO A 93 10.53 0.65 -14.77
CA PRO A 93 9.42 0.19 -13.96
C PRO A 93 8.72 -1.01 -14.59
N PRO A 94 8.03 -1.86 -13.81
CA PRO A 94 7.16 -2.87 -14.38
C PRO A 94 5.97 -2.21 -15.09
N ALA A 95 5.35 -2.96 -15.99
CA ALA A 95 4.15 -2.50 -16.67
C ALA A 95 3.01 -2.30 -15.66
N PRO A 96 2.21 -1.22 -15.78
CA PRO A 96 1.07 -1.03 -14.89
C PRO A 96 0.06 -2.18 -14.99
N LYS A 97 -0.49 -2.58 -13.86
CA LYS A 97 -1.55 -3.59 -13.79
C LYS A 97 -2.87 -2.95 -13.39
N ALA A 98 -3.95 -3.35 -14.04
CA ALA A 98 -5.28 -2.88 -13.69
C ALA A 98 -5.80 -3.71 -12.50
N ILE A 99 -6.08 -3.06 -11.38
CA ILE A 99 -6.59 -3.68 -10.18
C ILE A 99 -7.72 -2.81 -9.63
N GLN A 100 -8.96 -3.33 -9.67
CA GLN A 100 -10.13 -2.66 -9.07
C GLN A 100 -10.27 -1.18 -9.49
N GLY A 101 -10.19 -0.91 -10.78
CA GLY A 101 -10.36 0.45 -11.31
C GLY A 101 -9.13 1.34 -11.19
N ARG A 102 -8.02 0.79 -10.77
CA ARG A 102 -6.73 1.49 -10.63
C ARG A 102 -5.70 0.88 -11.55
N ARG A 103 -4.79 1.71 -12.05
CA ARG A 103 -3.57 1.21 -12.69
C ARG A 103 -2.45 1.30 -11.66
N VAL A 104 -1.78 0.20 -11.39
CA VAL A 104 -0.81 0.09 -10.30
C VAL A 104 0.57 -0.28 -10.82
N ILE A 105 1.58 0.45 -10.39
CA ILE A 105 2.99 0.10 -10.58
C ILE A 105 3.55 -0.31 -9.22
N ALA A 106 4.02 -1.56 -9.09
CA ALA A 106 4.70 -2.04 -7.90
C ALA A 106 6.20 -1.88 -8.11
N LEU A 107 6.83 -0.99 -7.35
CA LEU A 107 8.25 -0.71 -7.49
C LEU A 107 9.08 -1.73 -6.73
N ASP A 108 10.28 -2.01 -7.26
CA ASP A 108 11.26 -2.87 -6.57
C ASP A 108 11.66 -2.18 -5.26
N PRO A 109 11.52 -2.83 -4.10
CA PRO A 109 11.87 -2.21 -2.82
C PRO A 109 13.31 -1.71 -2.74
N ARG A 110 14.22 -2.28 -3.53
CA ARG A 110 15.63 -1.88 -3.53
C ARG A 110 15.86 -0.44 -3.97
N ILE A 111 14.93 0.17 -4.70
CA ILE A 111 15.07 1.56 -5.14
C ILE A 111 14.58 2.57 -4.10
N ALA A 112 13.99 2.11 -3.01
CA ALA A 112 13.39 2.96 -1.98
C ALA A 112 13.74 2.46 -0.57
N ASP A 113 15.00 2.13 -0.33
CA ASP A 113 15.52 1.68 0.97
C ASP A 113 14.75 0.49 1.54
N GLN A 114 14.41 -0.48 0.69
CA GLN A 114 13.67 -1.70 1.03
C GLN A 114 12.21 -1.45 1.42
N VAL A 115 11.67 -0.27 1.13
CA VAL A 115 10.25 0.01 1.35
C VAL A 115 9.46 -0.39 0.11
N PRO A 116 8.48 -1.29 0.20
CA PRO A 116 7.62 -1.62 -0.94
C PRO A 116 6.72 -0.44 -1.28
N LEU A 117 6.90 0.13 -2.46
CA LEU A 117 6.10 1.26 -2.93
C LEU A 117 5.17 0.81 -4.06
N PHE A 118 3.90 1.19 -3.92
CA PHE A 118 2.89 0.98 -4.94
C PHE A 118 2.37 2.34 -5.37
N ILE A 119 2.49 2.65 -6.65
CA ILE A 119 2.03 3.93 -7.20
C ILE A 119 0.86 3.64 -8.13
N PHE A 120 -0.23 4.35 -7.95
CA PHE A 120 -1.43 4.08 -8.72
C PHE A 120 -2.11 5.35 -9.18
N ASP A 121 -2.93 5.23 -10.23
CA ASP A 121 -3.91 6.23 -10.62
C ASP A 121 -5.28 5.56 -10.75
N ARG A 122 -6.31 6.34 -11.04
CA ARG A 122 -7.68 5.84 -11.13
C ARG A 122 -8.19 5.82 -12.58
N LYS A 123 -7.27 5.59 -13.52
CA LYS A 123 -7.57 5.63 -14.96
C LYS A 123 -7.71 4.26 -15.60
N ALA A 124 -7.85 3.22 -14.81
CA ALA A 124 -8.05 1.89 -15.37
C ALA A 124 -9.47 1.68 -15.88
#